data_630c8e24a719c3cfb36c717b237d2b22
#
_entry.id   630c8e24a719c3cfb36c717b237d2b22
#
_cell.length_a   1.000
_cell.length_b   1.000
_cell.length_c   1.000
_cell.angle_alpha   90.00
_cell.angle_beta   90.00
_cell.angle_gamma   90.00
#
_symmetry.space_group_name_H-M   'P 1'
#
loop_
_entity.id
_entity.type
_entity.pdbx_description
1 polymer ?
#
loop_
_entity_poly.entity_id
_entity_poly.type
_entity_poly.pdbx_seq_one_letter_code
_entity_poly.pdbx_strand_id
1 'polypeptide(L)'
;VKTVQREHYRVEKWEAYPLPGAAVPFLVLVPDTASDKNPVPVLFCIPGSDQTKEELAGETSPDLDQPSVQQPGNNAMAFHYVRQGWAAIVVDNAGTGEEGDAERAAGRSSHDYENLARFLLEMDWSWLGYTSYADQCILDWVKTRPWAQKNHIILSGFSLGTEPMMVLG
;
A
#
# COMPACT_ATOMS: atom_id res chain seq x y z
N VAL A 1 -0.42 0.96 15.22
CA VAL A 1 -1.36 0.25 14.32
C VAL A 1 -2.78 0.65 14.67
N LYS A 2 -3.55 1.06 13.68
CA LYS A 2 -5.00 1.27 13.81
C LYS A 2 -5.71 0.15 13.05
N THR A 3 -6.74 -0.43 13.66
CA THR A 3 -7.53 -1.52 13.04
C THR A 3 -9.00 -1.15 13.03
N VAL A 4 -9.65 -1.33 11.90
CA VAL A 4 -11.09 -1.11 11.73
C VAL A 4 -11.70 -2.36 11.09
N GLN A 5 -12.81 -2.84 11.66
CA GLN A 5 -13.58 -3.93 11.09
C GLN A 5 -14.47 -3.41 9.96
N ARG A 6 -14.45 -4.09 8.83
CA ARG A 6 -15.35 -3.90 7.68
C ARG A 6 -16.19 -5.16 7.49
N GLU A 7 -17.06 -5.15 6.48
CA GLU A 7 -17.87 -6.33 6.14
C GLU A 7 -16.98 -7.47 5.60
N HIS A 8 -16.83 -8.56 6.35
CA HIS A 8 -16.06 -9.76 6.03
C HIS A 8 -14.52 -9.61 5.99
N TYR A 9 -13.97 -8.45 6.40
CA TYR A 9 -12.53 -8.26 6.52
C TYR A 9 -12.23 -7.15 7.53
N ARG A 10 -10.98 -7.07 7.96
CA ARG A 10 -10.47 -5.92 8.71
C ARG A 10 -9.45 -5.15 7.89
N VAL A 11 -9.39 -3.85 8.10
CA VAL A 11 -8.36 -2.97 7.57
C VAL A 11 -7.45 -2.56 8.72
N GLU A 12 -6.16 -2.74 8.53
CA GLU A 12 -5.12 -2.34 9.48
C GLU A 12 -4.24 -1.27 8.83
N LYS A 13 -4.04 -0.15 9.50
CA LYS A 13 -3.07 0.86 9.10
C LYS A 13 -1.76 0.62 9.86
N TRP A 14 -0.70 0.47 9.13
CA TRP A 14 0.66 0.24 9.60
C TRP A 14 1.61 1.31 9.11
N GLU A 15 2.78 1.38 9.72
CA GLU A 15 3.92 2.19 9.26
C GLU A 15 5.15 1.31 9.19
N ALA A 16 5.88 1.39 8.09
CA ALA A 16 7.22 0.86 7.93
C ALA A 16 8.25 1.98 8.10
N TYR A 17 9.44 1.63 8.55
CA TYR A 17 10.55 2.57 8.75
C TYR A 17 11.78 2.05 7.99
N PRO A 18 11.79 2.12 6.64
CA PRO A 18 12.88 1.58 5.83
C PRO A 18 14.22 2.30 6.09
N LEU A 19 14.17 3.58 6.41
CA LEU A 19 15.34 4.39 6.74
C LEU A 19 15.06 5.23 8.00
N PRO A 20 16.10 5.66 8.74
CA PRO A 20 15.93 6.58 9.86
C PRO A 20 15.22 7.85 9.46
N GLY A 21 14.09 8.15 10.11
CA GLY A 21 13.26 9.32 9.82
C GLY A 21 12.29 9.18 8.66
N ALA A 22 12.30 8.08 7.91
CA ALA A 22 11.33 7.80 6.88
C ALA A 22 10.21 6.90 7.43
N ALA A 23 9.00 7.43 7.53
CA ALA A 23 7.79 6.66 7.85
C ALA A 23 6.98 6.44 6.57
N VAL A 24 6.72 5.17 6.27
CA VAL A 24 5.94 4.76 5.09
C VAL A 24 4.65 4.11 5.57
N PRO A 25 3.52 4.83 5.54
CA PRO A 25 2.23 4.29 5.91
C PRO A 25 1.69 3.35 4.83
N PHE A 26 1.10 2.24 5.25
CA PHE A 26 0.47 1.27 4.36
C PHE A 26 -0.77 0.64 4.97
N LEU A 27 -1.66 0.14 4.13
CA LEU A 27 -2.88 -0.54 4.55
C LEU A 27 -2.75 -2.05 4.32
N VAL A 28 -3.32 -2.79 5.24
CA VAL A 28 -3.40 -4.25 5.20
C VAL A 28 -4.87 -4.65 5.32
N LEU A 29 -5.41 -5.26 4.29
CA LEU A 29 -6.76 -5.80 4.28
C LEU A 29 -6.66 -7.30 4.52
N VAL A 30 -7.27 -7.80 5.57
CA VAL A 30 -7.21 -9.22 5.94
C VAL A 30 -8.61 -9.78 6.03
N PRO A 31 -8.97 -10.78 5.22
CA PRO A 31 -10.30 -11.39 5.29
C PRO A 31 -10.51 -12.11 6.64
N ASP A 32 -11.74 -12.14 7.15
CA ASP A 32 -12.06 -12.75 8.44
C ASP A 32 -11.75 -14.26 8.50
N THR A 33 -11.65 -14.90 7.35
CA THR A 33 -11.27 -16.30 7.20
C THR A 33 -9.80 -16.59 7.39
N ALA A 34 -8.95 -15.54 7.30
CA ALA A 34 -7.48 -15.67 7.35
C ALA A 34 -6.99 -15.84 8.80
N SER A 35 -6.14 -16.82 9.02
CA SER A 35 -5.54 -17.12 10.32
C SER A 35 -4.21 -17.89 10.16
N ASP A 36 -3.55 -18.19 11.27
CA ASP A 36 -2.38 -19.08 11.31
C ASP A 36 -2.68 -20.52 10.84
N LYS A 37 -3.92 -20.98 11.05
CA LYS A 37 -4.40 -22.29 10.62
C LYS A 37 -4.99 -22.30 9.21
N ASN A 38 -5.31 -21.14 8.70
CA ASN A 38 -5.85 -20.94 7.35
C ASN A 38 -5.19 -19.71 6.70
N PRO A 39 -3.89 -19.80 6.35
CA PRO A 39 -3.22 -18.72 5.67
C PRO A 39 -3.79 -18.56 4.26
N VAL A 40 -3.88 -17.30 3.81
CA VAL A 40 -4.47 -16.94 2.52
C VAL A 40 -3.41 -16.35 1.57
N PRO A 41 -3.62 -16.42 0.25
CA PRO A 41 -2.76 -15.75 -0.71
C PRO A 41 -2.80 -14.22 -0.49
N VAL A 42 -1.74 -13.54 -0.90
CA VAL A 42 -1.56 -12.10 -0.69
C VAL A 42 -1.41 -11.38 -2.02
N LEU A 43 -2.15 -10.30 -2.19
CA LEU A 43 -1.93 -9.34 -3.25
C LEU A 43 -1.21 -8.11 -2.69
N PHE A 44 -0.09 -7.74 -3.28
CA PHE A 44 0.63 -6.50 -2.98
C PHE A 44 0.32 -5.49 -4.09
N CYS A 45 -0.37 -4.40 -3.75
CA CYS A 45 -0.90 -3.42 -4.68
C CYS A 45 -0.09 -2.12 -4.64
N ILE A 46 0.44 -1.71 -5.78
CA ILE A 46 1.18 -0.46 -5.95
C ILE A 46 0.38 0.44 -6.90
N PRO A 47 -0.03 1.64 -6.45
CA PRO A 47 -0.92 2.52 -7.22
C PRO A 47 -0.21 3.18 -8.41
N GLY A 48 -1.01 3.73 -9.32
CA GLY A 48 -0.54 4.67 -10.33
C GLY A 48 -0.22 6.05 -9.74
N SER A 49 0.27 6.96 -10.59
CA SER A 49 0.66 8.32 -10.18
C SER A 49 -0.45 9.15 -9.56
N ASP A 50 -1.69 8.90 -9.95
CA ASP A 50 -2.88 9.67 -9.54
C ASP A 50 -3.76 8.91 -8.54
N GLN A 51 -3.27 7.84 -7.96
CA GLN A 51 -4.02 6.98 -7.03
C GLN A 51 -3.33 6.91 -5.67
N THR A 52 -4.13 6.71 -4.63
CA THR A 52 -3.65 6.48 -3.26
C THR A 52 -3.98 5.07 -2.78
N LYS A 53 -3.33 4.65 -1.71
CA LYS A 53 -3.62 3.36 -1.06
C LYS A 53 -5.07 3.26 -0.60
N GLU A 54 -5.68 4.39 -0.17
CA GLU A 54 -7.08 4.43 0.25
C GLU A 54 -8.02 4.10 -0.91
N GLU A 55 -7.77 4.65 -2.10
CA GLU A 55 -8.57 4.36 -3.29
C GLU A 55 -8.52 2.89 -3.68
N LEU A 56 -7.33 2.28 -3.64
CA LEU A 56 -7.16 0.86 -3.93
C LEU A 56 -7.82 -0.04 -2.86
N ALA A 57 -7.84 0.43 -1.60
CA ALA A 57 -8.48 -0.26 -0.48
C ALA A 57 -9.99 -0.06 -0.41
N GLY A 58 -10.55 0.90 -1.17
CA GLY A 58 -11.96 1.28 -1.06
C GLY A 58 -12.26 2.08 0.21
N GLU A 59 -11.27 2.77 0.76
CA GLU A 59 -11.41 3.62 1.94
C GLU A 59 -11.55 5.10 1.52
N THR A 60 -12.18 5.90 2.39
CA THR A 60 -12.45 7.32 2.12
C THR A 60 -11.52 8.26 2.90
N SER A 61 -10.82 7.74 3.89
CA SER A 61 -9.98 8.51 4.79
C SER A 61 -8.71 7.75 5.15
N PRO A 62 -7.54 8.41 5.14
CA PRO A 62 -6.29 7.83 5.61
C PRO A 62 -6.36 7.37 7.07
N ASP A 63 -7.18 8.04 7.88
CA ASP A 63 -7.33 7.72 9.29
C ASP A 63 -8.30 6.57 9.57
N LEU A 64 -8.95 6.02 8.55
CA LEU A 64 -9.94 4.95 8.66
C LEU A 64 -11.11 5.27 9.63
N ASP A 65 -11.35 6.55 9.88
CA ASP A 65 -12.38 7.05 10.82
C ASP A 65 -13.74 7.25 10.15
N GLN A 66 -13.77 7.16 8.83
CA GLN A 66 -14.96 7.26 8.00
C GLN A 66 -15.41 5.88 7.49
N PRO A 67 -16.67 5.73 7.09
CA PRO A 67 -17.13 4.54 6.36
C PRO A 67 -16.32 4.33 5.09
N SER A 68 -16.10 3.07 4.72
CA SER A 68 -15.55 2.73 3.39
C SER A 68 -16.49 3.17 2.26
N VAL A 69 -15.95 3.26 1.05
CA VAL A 69 -16.72 3.57 -0.15
C VAL A 69 -17.78 2.48 -0.38
N GLN A 70 -19.05 2.86 -0.55
CA GLN A 70 -20.13 1.90 -0.73
C GLN A 70 -20.02 1.09 -2.04
N GLN A 71 -19.53 1.75 -3.11
CA GLN A 71 -19.31 1.14 -4.43
C GLN A 71 -17.94 1.57 -4.95
N PRO A 72 -16.86 0.92 -4.48
CA PRO A 72 -15.53 1.20 -4.99
C PRO A 72 -15.43 0.91 -6.49
N GLY A 73 -14.68 1.76 -7.20
CA GLY A 73 -14.46 1.60 -8.63
C GLY A 73 -13.68 0.32 -8.96
N ASN A 74 -13.60 0.00 -10.24
CA ASN A 74 -12.90 -1.20 -10.73
C ASN A 74 -11.38 -1.17 -10.42
N ASN A 75 -10.83 0.00 -10.16
CA ASN A 75 -9.45 0.22 -9.77
C ASN A 75 -9.16 -0.07 -8.28
N ALA A 76 -10.20 -0.27 -7.45
CA ALA A 76 -10.05 -0.64 -6.05
C ALA A 76 -9.63 -2.12 -5.90
N MET A 77 -8.44 -2.45 -6.40
CA MET A 77 -7.99 -3.85 -6.51
C MET A 77 -7.97 -4.56 -5.16
N ALA A 78 -7.41 -3.94 -4.14
CA ALA A 78 -7.30 -4.55 -2.81
C ALA A 78 -8.69 -4.88 -2.23
N PHE A 79 -9.65 -3.97 -2.38
CA PHE A 79 -11.04 -4.20 -1.98
C PHE A 79 -11.66 -5.41 -2.69
N HIS A 80 -11.47 -5.51 -4.01
CA HIS A 80 -12.05 -6.61 -4.77
C HIS A 80 -11.44 -7.95 -4.42
N TYR A 81 -10.12 -8.00 -4.18
CA TYR A 81 -9.42 -9.24 -3.83
C TYR A 81 -9.68 -9.70 -2.40
N VAL A 82 -9.79 -8.77 -1.42
CA VAL A 82 -10.10 -9.18 -0.04
C VAL A 82 -11.48 -9.80 0.08
N ARG A 83 -12.43 -9.35 -0.70
CA ARG A 83 -13.77 -9.97 -0.78
C ARG A 83 -13.77 -11.34 -1.45
N GLN A 84 -12.72 -11.71 -2.16
CA GLN A 84 -12.51 -13.05 -2.72
C GLN A 84 -11.67 -13.95 -1.79
N GLY A 85 -11.38 -13.49 -0.56
CA GLY A 85 -10.67 -14.28 0.44
C GLY A 85 -9.12 -14.14 0.37
N TRP A 86 -8.60 -13.18 -0.40
CA TRP A 86 -7.17 -12.84 -0.41
C TRP A 86 -6.87 -11.78 0.66
N ALA A 87 -5.70 -11.81 1.26
CA ALA A 87 -5.21 -10.62 1.94
C ALA A 87 -4.63 -9.64 0.91
N ALA A 88 -4.72 -8.35 1.19
CA ALA A 88 -4.15 -7.34 0.31
C ALA A 88 -3.30 -6.34 1.10
N ILE A 89 -2.14 -6.00 0.56
CA ILE A 89 -1.26 -4.95 1.06
C ILE A 89 -1.34 -3.80 0.06
N VAL A 90 -1.48 -2.59 0.55
CA VAL A 90 -1.61 -1.41 -0.29
C VAL A 90 -0.67 -0.33 0.20
N VAL A 91 0.19 0.12 -0.67
CA VAL A 91 1.18 1.18 -0.42
C VAL A 91 0.82 2.44 -1.19
N ASP A 92 1.41 3.57 -0.83
CA ASP A 92 1.51 4.74 -1.70
C ASP A 92 2.84 4.68 -2.48
N ASN A 93 2.91 5.38 -3.60
CA ASN A 93 4.20 5.69 -4.22
C ASN A 93 4.89 6.79 -3.40
N ALA A 94 6.19 6.71 -3.24
CA ALA A 94 6.95 7.72 -2.50
C ALA A 94 6.68 9.14 -3.00
N GLY A 95 6.32 10.03 -2.10
CA GLY A 95 5.92 11.42 -2.40
C GLY A 95 4.44 11.58 -2.79
N THR A 96 3.60 10.57 -2.59
CA THR A 96 2.15 10.65 -2.81
C THR A 96 1.36 10.26 -1.57
N GLY A 97 0.06 10.48 -1.61
CA GLY A 97 -0.82 10.17 -0.49
C GLY A 97 -0.34 10.84 0.80
N GLU A 98 -0.21 10.06 1.86
CA GLU A 98 0.27 10.57 3.16
C GLU A 98 1.78 10.86 3.18
N GLU A 99 2.54 10.39 2.19
CA GLU A 99 3.97 10.73 2.04
C GLU A 99 4.19 12.01 1.22
N GLY A 100 3.13 12.59 0.68
CA GLY A 100 3.15 13.84 -0.06
C GLY A 100 3.06 15.08 0.83
N ASP A 101 3.17 16.26 0.23
CA ASP A 101 2.98 17.53 0.92
C ASP A 101 1.56 17.66 1.50
N ALA A 102 1.46 17.99 2.79
CA ALA A 102 0.20 18.12 3.50
C ALA A 102 -0.79 19.13 2.86
N GLU A 103 -0.28 20.19 2.23
CA GLU A 103 -1.10 21.16 1.50
C GLU A 103 -1.72 20.60 0.22
N ARG A 104 -1.14 19.53 -0.30
CA ARG A 104 -1.56 18.88 -1.53
C ARG A 104 -2.36 17.61 -1.27
N ALA A 105 -2.20 16.95 -0.12
CA ALA A 105 -3.02 15.82 0.30
C ALA A 105 -4.52 16.15 0.44
N ALA A 106 -4.87 17.43 0.55
CA ALA A 106 -6.26 17.89 0.65
C ALA A 106 -7.04 17.87 -0.67
N GLY A 107 -6.47 17.43 -1.79
CA GLY A 107 -7.26 17.47 -2.98
C GLY A 107 -6.73 16.99 -4.31
N ARG A 108 -5.62 16.31 -4.43
CA ARG A 108 -5.18 15.49 -5.60
C ARG A 108 -3.71 15.13 -5.48
N SER A 109 -3.36 13.98 -6.05
CA SER A 109 -2.01 13.54 -6.33
C SER A 109 -1.14 14.73 -6.75
N SER A 110 -0.34 15.20 -5.86
CA SER A 110 0.64 16.17 -6.22
C SER A 110 1.82 15.40 -6.80
N HIS A 111 2.09 15.61 -8.05
CA HIS A 111 3.27 15.13 -8.73
C HIS A 111 4.55 15.80 -8.21
N ASP A 112 4.78 15.78 -6.90
CA ASP A 112 6.01 16.32 -6.34
C ASP A 112 7.17 15.32 -6.37
N TYR A 113 7.03 14.31 -7.24
CA TYR A 113 8.12 13.39 -7.54
C TYR A 113 9.42 14.10 -7.92
N GLU A 114 9.33 15.26 -8.60
CA GLU A 114 10.53 15.97 -9.03
C GLU A 114 11.38 16.44 -7.86
N ASN A 115 10.79 17.03 -6.84
CA ASN A 115 11.54 17.50 -5.69
C ASN A 115 12.10 16.32 -4.89
N LEU A 116 11.28 15.32 -4.60
CA LEU A 116 11.74 14.11 -3.92
C LEU A 116 12.85 13.41 -4.73
N ALA A 117 12.67 13.25 -6.04
CA ALA A 117 13.66 12.60 -6.90
C ALA A 117 14.99 13.38 -6.92
N ARG A 118 14.96 14.72 -6.94
CA ARG A 118 16.17 15.55 -6.84
C ARG A 118 16.88 15.35 -5.51
N PHE A 119 16.17 15.40 -4.39
CA PHE A 119 16.75 15.15 -3.06
C PHE A 119 17.36 13.75 -2.95
N LEU A 120 16.68 12.75 -3.48
CA LEU A 120 17.20 11.38 -3.47
C LEU A 120 18.49 11.27 -4.31
N LEU A 121 18.53 11.91 -5.48
CA LEU A 121 19.74 11.93 -6.32
C LEU A 121 20.93 12.62 -5.64
N GLU A 122 20.71 13.68 -4.86
CA GLU A 122 21.74 14.32 -4.05
C GLU A 122 22.31 13.40 -2.96
N MET A 123 21.56 12.37 -2.57
CA MET A 123 21.97 11.35 -1.60
C MET A 123 22.43 10.05 -2.26
N ASP A 124 22.74 10.05 -3.55
CA ASP A 124 23.09 8.85 -4.35
C ASP A 124 21.98 7.79 -4.42
N TRP A 125 20.73 8.19 -4.27
CA TRP A 125 19.55 7.35 -4.40
C TRP A 125 18.75 7.75 -5.65
N SER A 126 18.00 6.80 -6.22
CA SER A 126 16.93 7.10 -7.18
C SER A 126 15.57 6.99 -6.50
N TRP A 127 14.58 7.69 -7.05
CA TRP A 127 13.18 7.54 -6.61
C TRP A 127 12.72 6.08 -6.68
N LEU A 128 13.00 5.40 -7.79
CA LEU A 128 12.67 3.99 -7.97
C LEU A 128 13.40 3.10 -6.95
N GLY A 129 14.68 3.37 -6.69
CA GLY A 129 15.47 2.62 -5.70
C GLY A 129 14.91 2.75 -4.29
N TYR A 130 14.55 3.98 -3.88
CA TYR A 130 13.94 4.23 -2.57
C TYR A 130 12.58 3.55 -2.43
N THR A 131 11.68 3.74 -3.39
CA THR A 131 10.33 3.16 -3.37
C THR A 131 10.39 1.63 -3.34
N SER A 132 11.19 1.02 -4.23
CA SER A 132 11.34 -0.44 -4.26
C SER A 132 11.95 -1.00 -2.98
N TYR A 133 12.89 -0.27 -2.35
CA TYR A 133 13.45 -0.69 -1.08
C TYR A 133 12.42 -0.63 0.06
N ALA A 134 11.61 0.42 0.12
CA ALA A 134 10.52 0.54 1.10
C ALA A 134 9.49 -0.58 0.92
N ASP A 135 9.08 -0.84 -0.31
CA ASP A 135 8.15 -1.92 -0.64
C ASP A 135 8.73 -3.29 -0.30
N GLN A 136 10.03 -3.51 -0.54
CA GLN A 136 10.72 -4.74 -0.15
C GLN A 136 10.68 -4.96 1.37
N CYS A 137 10.91 -3.91 2.16
CA CYS A 137 10.80 -3.99 3.62
C CYS A 137 9.39 -4.43 4.07
N ILE A 138 8.36 -3.89 3.42
CA ILE A 138 6.96 -4.26 3.69
C ILE A 138 6.70 -5.71 3.26
N LEU A 139 7.18 -6.14 2.10
CA LEU A 139 7.06 -7.53 1.62
C LEU A 139 7.73 -8.52 2.58
N ASP A 140 8.90 -8.19 3.10
CA ASP A 140 9.60 -9.05 4.06
C ASP A 140 8.84 -9.11 5.39
N TRP A 141 8.23 -8.00 5.83
CA TRP A 141 7.33 -8.01 6.96
C TRP A 141 6.10 -8.89 6.70
N VAL A 142 5.48 -8.84 5.52
CA VAL A 142 4.34 -9.69 5.14
C VAL A 142 4.68 -11.17 5.26
N LYS A 143 5.86 -11.58 4.81
CA LYS A 143 6.35 -12.96 4.92
C LYS A 143 6.44 -13.46 6.37
N THR A 144 6.45 -12.56 7.36
CA THR A 144 6.43 -12.93 8.78
C THR A 144 5.02 -13.13 9.34
N ARG A 145 3.98 -12.75 8.60
CA ARG A 145 2.59 -12.82 9.09
C ARG A 145 2.05 -14.24 9.06
N PRO A 146 1.41 -14.70 10.17
CA PRO A 146 0.90 -16.07 10.24
C PRO A 146 -0.29 -16.32 9.30
N TRP A 147 -1.03 -15.27 8.95
CA TRP A 147 -2.17 -15.35 8.02
C TRP A 147 -1.78 -15.34 6.54
N ALA A 148 -0.51 -15.10 6.19
CA ALA A 148 -0.05 -14.99 4.81
C ALA A 148 0.52 -16.32 4.28
N GLN A 149 0.10 -16.73 3.09
CA GLN A 149 0.76 -17.79 2.32
C GLN A 149 2.05 -17.23 1.72
N LYS A 150 3.18 -17.46 2.39
CA LYS A 150 4.49 -16.87 2.05
C LYS A 150 4.97 -17.16 0.63
N ASN A 151 4.54 -18.28 0.05
CA ASN A 151 4.89 -18.71 -1.30
C ASN A 151 3.84 -18.33 -2.35
N HIS A 152 2.83 -17.56 -1.95
CA HIS A 152 1.74 -17.14 -2.83
C HIS A 152 1.45 -15.65 -2.60
N ILE A 153 2.44 -14.83 -2.94
CA ILE A 153 2.36 -13.36 -2.95
C ILE A 153 2.43 -12.92 -4.41
N ILE A 154 1.43 -12.18 -4.85
CA ILE A 154 1.35 -11.61 -6.20
C ILE A 154 1.55 -10.11 -6.08
N LEU A 155 2.41 -9.55 -6.94
CA LEU A 155 2.59 -8.12 -7.10
C LEU A 155 1.64 -7.61 -8.18
N SER A 156 1.00 -6.48 -7.93
CA SER A 156 0.15 -5.80 -8.88
C SER A 156 0.48 -4.31 -8.88
N GLY A 157 0.95 -3.81 -10.00
CA GLY A 157 1.26 -2.40 -10.20
C GLY A 157 0.43 -1.82 -11.35
N PHE A 158 0.03 -0.56 -11.22
CA PHE A 158 -0.65 0.18 -12.27
C PHE A 158 0.15 1.42 -12.66
N SER A 159 0.31 1.68 -13.96
CA SER A 159 1.02 2.86 -14.46
C SER A 159 2.39 3.02 -13.77
N LEU A 160 2.63 4.11 -13.03
CA LEU A 160 3.86 4.36 -12.27
C LEU A 160 4.21 3.18 -11.33
N GLY A 161 3.22 2.57 -10.69
CA GLY A 161 3.43 1.43 -9.79
C GLY A 161 3.97 0.17 -10.47
N THR A 162 4.00 0.13 -11.80
CA THR A 162 4.63 -0.98 -12.53
C THR A 162 6.15 -0.95 -12.43
N GLU A 163 6.75 0.22 -12.21
CA GLU A 163 8.21 0.37 -12.11
C GLU A 163 8.77 -0.34 -10.86
N PRO A 164 8.32 -0.02 -9.62
CA PRO A 164 8.76 -0.79 -8.45
C PRO A 164 8.33 -2.25 -8.52
N MET A 165 7.15 -2.57 -9.07
CA MET A 165 6.71 -3.95 -9.27
C MET A 165 7.72 -4.76 -10.09
N MET A 166 8.27 -4.21 -11.18
CA MET A 166 9.26 -4.87 -12.03
C MET A 166 10.61 -5.06 -11.33
N VAL A 167 10.94 -4.23 -10.36
CA VAL A 167 12.18 -4.36 -9.58
C VAL A 167 12.05 -5.45 -8.52
N LEU A 168 10.84 -5.64 -7.96
CA LEU A 168 10.55 -6.56 -6.87
C LEU A 168 10.26 -8.00 -7.34
N GLY A 169 9.81 -8.19 -8.58
CA GLY A 169 9.46 -9.48 -9.18
C GLY A 169 10.66 -10.11 -9.87
#